data_054386a06fd6a222b555d400c49ead33
#
_entry.id   054386a06fd6a222b555d400c49ead33
#
_cell.length_a   1.000
_cell.length_b   1.000
_cell.length_c   1.000
_cell.angle_alpha   90.00
_cell.angle_beta   90.00
_cell.angle_gamma   90.00
#
_symmetry.space_group_name_H-M   'P 1'
#
loop_
_entity.id
_entity.type
_entity.pdbx_description
1 polymer ?
#
loop_
_entity_poly.entity_id
_entity_poly.type
_entity_poly.pdbx_seq_one_letter_code
_entity_poly.pdbx_strand_id
1 'polypeptide(L)'
;MEDDFDMQQFPADEPEEMDMDLPEDEADSAPYLKIGEEKEIGGLGLKKKLVKEGEKWDTPENGDEVEVHYIGTLLDGTKFDSSRDRGTPFKFTLGQGHVIKGWDIGIKTMKKGEHAVFTIPSELAYGETGSPPTIPPNATLQFDVELISWRSVKDICGDGGVYKKIIVEGEKWEKPKDLDEVCVKYEARLEDGTIVGKSDGAEFTVKEGHFCPALAKAVKTMKRGEKVILTVKPQYGFGEIGRPASDGFQAAIPPNATLQIDLELVSWKTVVEVTDDKKVIKKILKEGEGYERPNEGAVVKLKLIGKLQDGTVFLKKGHEEEEEPFEFKTDEEQVIEGLEKAVMGMKKGEVAFIMISPEYAFGSSESKQELAVIPPNSTVSYEVELVSFIKEKESWDMNTQEKIEAAGKKKEEGNALFKAGKYARASKRYERGVKYIEYDSSFDEEEKKKAKALKIACNLNNAACKLKLKDYKEAAKLSTKVLEMDGGNVKAMYRRAHAYMETADLDLAELDIKKALEIDPDNKEVKIEYKKLKEKVKEYNKKDAKFYSNMLSKLLEPHKGAQKEAQAMSIDTKA
;
A
#
# COMPACT_ATOMS: atom_id res chain seq x y z
N MET A 1 -34.18 -32.10 -55.22
CA MET A 1 -34.65 -30.73 -55.12
C MET A 1 -33.84 -30.14 -53.99
N GLU A 2 -32.78 -29.51 -54.43
CA GLU A 2 -31.82 -28.74 -53.67
C GLU A 2 -32.46 -27.36 -53.48
N ASP A 3 -32.52 -26.87 -52.26
CA ASP A 3 -32.78 -25.45 -52.00
C ASP A 3 -31.58 -24.87 -51.30
N ASP A 4 -30.83 -24.12 -52.10
CA ASP A 4 -29.73 -23.23 -51.71
C ASP A 4 -30.24 -22.18 -50.71
N PHE A 5 -29.63 -22.08 -49.54
CA PHE A 5 -29.77 -20.94 -48.63
C PHE A 5 -28.52 -20.04 -48.75
N ASP A 6 -28.76 -18.91 -49.39
CA ASP A 6 -27.87 -17.83 -49.68
C ASP A 6 -27.28 -17.18 -48.39
N MET A 7 -25.96 -17.30 -48.17
CA MET A 7 -25.24 -16.61 -47.10
C MET A 7 -25.01 -15.17 -47.51
N GLN A 8 -25.83 -14.25 -47.02
CA GLN A 8 -25.54 -12.83 -47.11
C GLN A 8 -24.31 -12.49 -46.26
N GLN A 9 -23.25 -12.06 -46.91
CA GLN A 9 -22.07 -11.42 -46.32
C GLN A 9 -22.48 -10.14 -45.59
N PHE A 10 -22.21 -10.09 -44.29
CA PHE A 10 -22.11 -8.83 -43.56
C PHE A 10 -20.74 -8.17 -43.87
N PRO A 11 -20.72 -6.85 -44.14
CA PRO A 11 -19.45 -6.15 -44.30
C PRO A 11 -18.68 -6.15 -42.97
N ALA A 12 -17.39 -6.45 -43.05
CA ALA A 12 -16.48 -6.30 -41.97
C ALA A 12 -16.31 -4.80 -41.67
N ASP A 13 -16.75 -4.36 -40.51
CA ASP A 13 -16.39 -3.06 -39.97
C ASP A 13 -14.88 -3.07 -39.67
N GLU A 14 -14.14 -2.24 -40.38
CA GLU A 14 -12.76 -1.90 -40.04
C GLU A 14 -12.77 -1.21 -38.68
N PRO A 15 -11.82 -1.51 -37.78
CA PRO A 15 -11.72 -0.80 -36.49
C PRO A 15 -11.33 0.66 -36.79
N GLU A 16 -12.18 1.59 -36.39
CA GLU A 16 -11.83 3.01 -36.30
C GLU A 16 -10.58 3.14 -35.41
N GLU A 17 -9.48 3.61 -36.01
CA GLU A 17 -8.31 4.06 -35.26
C GLU A 17 -8.76 5.23 -34.37
N MET A 18 -8.95 4.97 -33.08
CA MET A 18 -9.02 6.03 -32.09
C MET A 18 -7.65 6.68 -32.00
N ASP A 19 -7.51 7.85 -32.64
CA ASP A 19 -6.45 8.80 -32.31
C ASP A 19 -6.53 9.14 -30.81
N MET A 20 -5.77 8.40 -30.01
CA MET A 20 -5.44 8.85 -28.67
C MET A 20 -4.36 9.91 -28.83
N ASP A 21 -4.74 11.17 -28.70
CA ASP A 21 -3.82 12.27 -28.39
C ASP A 21 -3.06 11.91 -27.10
N LEU A 22 -1.86 11.33 -27.28
CA LEU A 22 -0.88 11.19 -26.22
C LEU A 22 -0.30 12.58 -25.94
N PRO A 23 -0.17 12.98 -24.66
CA PRO A 23 0.43 14.27 -24.34
C PRO A 23 1.88 14.33 -24.81
N GLU A 24 2.27 15.52 -25.30
CA GLU A 24 3.60 15.92 -25.79
C GLU A 24 4.68 15.85 -24.69
N ASP A 25 5.06 14.66 -24.24
CA ASP A 25 6.24 14.41 -23.40
C ASP A 25 7.27 13.47 -24.09
N GLU A 26 7.28 13.43 -25.43
CA GLU A 26 8.24 12.65 -26.21
C GLU A 26 9.60 13.34 -26.42
N ALA A 27 9.94 14.39 -25.68
CA ALA A 27 11.21 15.10 -25.88
C ALA A 27 12.45 14.44 -25.22
N ASP A 28 12.31 13.35 -24.43
CA ASP A 28 13.41 12.82 -23.60
C ASP A 28 13.77 11.35 -23.80
N SER A 29 13.19 10.65 -24.78
CA SER A 29 13.64 9.29 -25.12
C SER A 29 14.78 9.34 -26.15
N ALA A 30 15.96 8.82 -25.75
CA ALA A 30 17.11 8.69 -26.65
C ALA A 30 16.70 7.92 -27.92
N PRO A 31 16.80 8.50 -29.13
CA PRO A 31 16.37 7.84 -30.36
C PRO A 31 17.20 6.56 -30.59
N TYR A 32 16.51 5.47 -30.90
CA TYR A 32 17.21 4.24 -31.30
C TYR A 32 17.99 4.49 -32.59
N LEU A 33 19.32 4.36 -32.52
CA LEU A 33 20.25 4.56 -33.64
C LEU A 33 20.96 3.23 -33.94
N LYS A 34 21.11 2.90 -35.21
CA LYS A 34 21.97 1.79 -35.66
C LYS A 34 23.40 2.27 -35.81
N ILE A 35 24.37 1.36 -35.68
CA ILE A 35 25.80 1.67 -35.88
C ILE A 35 25.98 2.28 -37.28
N GLY A 36 26.62 3.45 -37.33
CA GLY A 36 26.84 4.23 -38.54
C GLY A 36 25.71 5.20 -38.90
N GLU A 37 24.56 5.11 -38.26
CA GLU A 37 23.42 6.02 -38.46
C GLU A 37 23.67 7.36 -37.76
N GLU A 38 23.30 8.46 -38.42
CA GLU A 38 23.36 9.82 -37.87
C GLU A 38 21.94 10.38 -37.79
N LYS A 39 21.56 10.91 -36.62
CA LYS A 39 20.29 11.59 -36.38
C LYS A 39 20.48 12.90 -35.65
N GLU A 40 19.58 13.84 -35.88
CA GLU A 40 19.46 15.02 -35.04
C GLU A 40 18.82 14.65 -33.71
N ILE A 41 19.38 15.19 -32.61
CA ILE A 41 18.93 14.95 -31.24
C ILE A 41 18.72 16.29 -30.53
N GLY A 42 17.72 16.38 -29.65
CA GLY A 42 17.46 17.55 -28.82
C GLY A 42 17.13 18.85 -29.58
N GLY A 43 16.89 18.79 -30.88
CA GLY A 43 16.66 19.94 -31.72
C GLY A 43 17.90 20.83 -31.92
N LEU A 44 17.75 22.02 -32.48
CA LEU A 44 18.82 23.02 -32.64
C LEU A 44 20.01 22.56 -33.52
N GLY A 45 19.83 21.53 -34.36
CA GLY A 45 20.83 21.05 -35.31
C GLY A 45 21.97 20.21 -34.71
N LEU A 46 21.87 19.79 -33.42
CA LEU A 46 22.80 18.85 -32.81
C LEU A 46 22.62 17.46 -33.42
N LYS A 47 23.69 16.89 -33.98
CA LYS A 47 23.63 15.55 -34.59
C LYS A 47 24.47 14.56 -33.81
N LYS A 48 23.96 13.33 -33.71
CA LYS A 48 24.65 12.17 -33.11
C LYS A 48 24.78 11.08 -34.14
N LYS A 49 25.99 10.57 -34.34
CA LYS A 49 26.30 9.41 -35.16
C LYS A 49 26.81 8.29 -34.26
N LEU A 50 26.11 7.15 -34.22
CA LEU A 50 26.52 6.02 -33.40
C LEU A 50 27.69 5.27 -34.05
N VAL A 51 28.80 5.09 -33.33
CA VAL A 51 29.98 4.35 -33.76
C VAL A 51 30.03 2.96 -33.14
N LYS A 52 29.70 2.85 -31.85
CA LYS A 52 29.65 1.59 -31.10
C LYS A 52 28.50 1.64 -30.10
N GLU A 53 27.70 0.59 -30.03
CA GLU A 53 26.62 0.48 -29.03
C GLU A 53 27.18 0.37 -27.61
N GLY A 54 26.46 0.95 -26.66
CA GLY A 54 26.75 0.84 -25.24
C GLY A 54 26.08 -0.36 -24.59
N GLU A 55 26.41 -0.57 -23.33
CA GLU A 55 25.85 -1.60 -22.47
C GLU A 55 24.56 -1.10 -21.81
N LYS A 56 23.57 -2.00 -21.61
CA LYS A 56 22.30 -1.72 -20.92
C LYS A 56 21.44 -0.61 -21.61
N TRP A 57 20.35 -0.22 -20.92
CA TRP A 57 19.39 0.76 -21.44
C TRP A 57 19.53 2.12 -20.75
N ASP A 58 20.19 2.16 -19.57
CA ASP A 58 20.30 3.35 -18.75
C ASP A 58 21.22 4.40 -19.41
N THR A 59 20.83 5.66 -19.28
CA THR A 59 21.61 6.83 -19.69
C THR A 59 21.80 7.79 -18.50
N PRO A 60 22.84 8.65 -18.49
CA PRO A 60 23.06 9.58 -17.39
C PRO A 60 22.01 10.71 -17.37
N GLU A 61 21.66 11.14 -16.14
CA GLU A 61 20.73 12.23 -15.87
C GLU A 61 21.45 13.52 -15.45
N ASN A 62 20.73 14.64 -15.38
CA ASN A 62 21.27 15.89 -14.83
C ASN A 62 21.73 15.68 -13.38
N GLY A 63 22.92 16.19 -13.06
CA GLY A 63 23.56 16.05 -11.75
C GLY A 63 24.50 14.86 -11.66
N ASP A 64 24.46 13.92 -12.59
CA ASP A 64 25.36 12.78 -12.60
C ASP A 64 26.80 13.19 -12.92
N GLU A 65 27.77 12.60 -12.24
CA GLU A 65 29.20 12.71 -12.58
C GLU A 65 29.52 11.73 -13.70
N VAL A 66 29.80 12.24 -14.89
CA VAL A 66 30.18 11.46 -16.07
C VAL A 66 31.68 11.43 -16.30
N GLU A 67 32.18 10.34 -16.83
CA GLU A 67 33.57 10.11 -17.18
C GLU A 67 33.66 9.70 -18.65
N VAL A 68 34.32 10.52 -19.47
CA VAL A 68 34.40 10.33 -20.92
C VAL A 68 35.82 10.38 -21.45
N HIS A 69 36.09 9.68 -22.54
CA HIS A 69 37.17 10.04 -23.45
C HIS A 69 36.60 10.76 -24.67
N TYR A 70 37.34 11.76 -25.15
CA TYR A 70 36.94 12.49 -26.34
C TYR A 70 38.12 12.99 -27.19
N ILE A 71 37.83 13.27 -28.45
CA ILE A 71 38.67 14.03 -29.38
C ILE A 71 37.77 15.11 -30.02
N GLY A 72 38.14 16.36 -29.86
CA GLY A 72 37.47 17.51 -30.45
C GLY A 72 38.22 17.99 -31.71
N THR A 73 37.47 18.14 -32.80
CA THR A 73 37.97 18.61 -34.10
C THR A 73 37.04 19.67 -34.71
N LEU A 74 37.61 20.55 -35.52
CA LEU A 74 36.88 21.36 -36.47
C LEU A 74 36.40 20.48 -37.64
N LEU A 75 35.46 20.98 -38.48
CA LEU A 75 34.96 20.24 -39.63
C LEU A 75 36.01 19.92 -40.69
N ASP A 76 37.12 20.68 -40.73
CA ASP A 76 38.26 20.43 -41.60
C ASP A 76 39.20 19.34 -41.08
N GLY A 77 38.87 18.76 -39.93
CA GLY A 77 39.68 17.75 -39.27
C GLY A 77 40.76 18.25 -38.31
N THR A 78 40.93 19.59 -38.18
CA THR A 78 41.90 20.20 -37.26
C THR A 78 41.54 19.87 -35.81
N LYS A 79 42.39 19.12 -35.13
CA LYS A 79 42.20 18.74 -33.71
C LYS A 79 42.55 19.92 -32.82
N PHE A 80 41.64 20.28 -31.91
CA PHE A 80 41.83 21.35 -30.96
C PHE A 80 41.97 20.87 -29.51
N ASP A 81 41.38 19.70 -29.16
CA ASP A 81 41.49 19.15 -27.82
C ASP A 81 41.28 17.61 -27.81
N SER A 82 41.90 16.91 -26.84
CA SER A 82 41.78 15.47 -26.70
C SER A 82 42.12 14.99 -25.27
N SER A 83 41.20 14.31 -24.61
CA SER A 83 41.46 13.60 -23.35
C SER A 83 42.32 12.35 -23.56
N ARG A 84 42.29 11.75 -24.74
CA ARG A 84 43.11 10.58 -25.09
C ARG A 84 44.60 10.95 -25.17
N ASP A 85 44.93 12.15 -25.70
CA ASP A 85 46.31 12.66 -25.75
C ASP A 85 46.86 12.99 -24.36
N ARG A 86 45.96 13.38 -23.43
CA ARG A 86 46.32 13.60 -22.02
C ARG A 86 46.47 12.32 -21.21
N GLY A 87 46.01 11.20 -21.74
CA GLY A 87 46.06 9.86 -21.08
C GLY A 87 45.15 9.72 -19.88
N THR A 88 44.24 10.68 -19.64
CA THR A 88 43.30 10.66 -18.52
C THR A 88 41.87 10.99 -19.00
N PRO A 89 40.85 10.24 -18.57
CA PRO A 89 39.47 10.58 -18.86
C PRO A 89 39.07 11.94 -18.29
N PHE A 90 38.19 12.61 -18.99
CA PHE A 90 37.60 13.87 -18.54
C PHE A 90 36.35 13.60 -17.69
N LYS A 91 36.27 14.25 -16.52
CA LYS A 91 35.15 14.12 -15.59
C LYS A 91 34.46 15.47 -15.41
N PHE A 92 33.13 15.45 -15.43
CA PHE A 92 32.34 16.64 -15.16
C PHE A 92 30.94 16.25 -14.67
N THR A 93 30.21 17.21 -14.09
CA THR A 93 28.80 17.01 -13.68
C THR A 93 27.88 17.46 -14.81
N LEU A 94 27.00 16.57 -15.25
CA LEU A 94 26.08 16.76 -16.38
C LEU A 94 25.00 17.78 -16.03
N GLY A 95 24.66 18.66 -16.99
CA GLY A 95 23.58 19.64 -16.84
C GLY A 95 23.84 20.81 -15.90
N GLN A 96 25.11 21.00 -15.43
CA GLN A 96 25.51 22.11 -14.57
C GLN A 96 26.23 23.25 -15.31
N GLY A 97 26.29 23.18 -16.63
CA GLY A 97 26.99 24.17 -17.44
C GLY A 97 28.51 24.11 -17.30
N HIS A 98 29.06 23.00 -16.84
CA HIS A 98 30.51 22.76 -16.75
C HIS A 98 31.12 22.54 -18.14
N VAL A 99 30.28 22.24 -19.12
CA VAL A 99 30.64 21.94 -20.50
C VAL A 99 29.73 22.69 -21.46
N ILE A 100 30.04 22.69 -22.77
CA ILE A 100 29.19 23.29 -23.79
C ILE A 100 27.81 22.61 -23.83
N LYS A 101 26.76 23.37 -24.18
CA LYS A 101 25.35 22.89 -24.18
C LYS A 101 25.15 21.62 -25.02
N GLY A 102 25.84 21.50 -26.15
CA GLY A 102 25.80 20.32 -27.00
C GLY A 102 26.23 19.04 -26.28
N TRP A 103 27.17 19.13 -25.33
CA TRP A 103 27.58 18.01 -24.50
C TRP A 103 26.54 17.66 -23.44
N ASP A 104 25.97 18.67 -22.75
CA ASP A 104 24.93 18.44 -21.75
C ASP A 104 23.68 17.77 -22.37
N ILE A 105 23.38 18.04 -23.64
CA ILE A 105 22.29 17.40 -24.37
C ILE A 105 22.73 16.01 -24.90
N GLY A 106 23.88 15.97 -25.58
CA GLY A 106 24.33 14.77 -26.30
C GLY A 106 24.63 13.60 -25.39
N ILE A 107 25.35 13.85 -24.27
CA ILE A 107 25.80 12.77 -23.36
C ILE A 107 24.64 12.15 -22.60
N LYS A 108 23.54 12.87 -22.32
CA LYS A 108 22.31 12.30 -21.77
C LYS A 108 21.70 11.19 -22.64
N THR A 109 22.00 11.18 -23.92
CA THR A 109 21.50 10.17 -24.85
C THR A 109 22.44 8.96 -25.00
N MET A 110 23.60 8.97 -24.32
CA MET A 110 24.59 7.90 -24.43
C MET A 110 24.41 6.83 -23.35
N LYS A 111 24.69 5.59 -23.72
CA LYS A 111 24.75 4.44 -22.82
C LYS A 111 26.20 4.21 -22.35
N LYS A 112 26.39 3.50 -21.25
CA LYS A 112 27.73 3.12 -20.76
C LYS A 112 28.49 2.32 -21.81
N GLY A 113 29.75 2.73 -22.08
CA GLY A 113 30.60 2.10 -23.11
C GLY A 113 30.21 2.46 -24.54
N GLU A 114 29.24 3.34 -24.73
CA GLU A 114 28.85 3.83 -26.05
C GLU A 114 29.91 4.76 -26.62
N HIS A 115 30.12 4.66 -27.93
CA HIS A 115 31.00 5.52 -28.70
C HIS A 115 30.18 6.21 -29.79
N ALA A 116 30.15 7.53 -29.78
CA ALA A 116 29.38 8.36 -30.72
C ALA A 116 30.17 9.58 -31.19
N VAL A 117 29.87 10.04 -32.39
CA VAL A 117 30.40 11.31 -32.90
C VAL A 117 29.25 12.33 -32.87
N PHE A 118 29.48 13.44 -32.16
CA PHE A 118 28.57 14.58 -32.12
C PHE A 118 29.02 15.68 -33.06
N THR A 119 28.11 16.18 -33.90
CA THR A 119 28.31 17.39 -34.68
C THR A 119 27.49 18.51 -34.01
N ILE A 120 28.19 19.50 -33.45
CA ILE A 120 27.63 20.50 -32.56
C ILE A 120 27.69 21.86 -33.22
N PRO A 121 26.55 22.50 -33.53
CA PRO A 121 26.48 23.87 -34.08
C PRO A 121 27.08 24.89 -33.10
N SER A 122 27.53 25.99 -33.59
CA SER A 122 28.15 27.07 -32.80
C SER A 122 27.29 27.55 -31.63
N GLU A 123 25.96 27.61 -31.80
CA GLU A 123 24.98 28.06 -30.81
C GLU A 123 24.93 27.15 -29.57
N LEU A 124 25.28 25.87 -29.74
CA LEU A 124 25.41 24.87 -28.67
C LEU A 124 26.86 24.63 -28.22
N ALA A 125 27.80 25.41 -28.79
CA ALA A 125 29.23 25.32 -28.51
C ALA A 125 29.77 26.68 -27.99
N TYR A 126 30.64 27.35 -28.74
CA TYR A 126 31.29 28.60 -28.32
C TYR A 126 30.73 29.87 -29.02
N GLY A 127 29.66 29.74 -29.80
CA GLY A 127 28.92 30.85 -30.39
C GLY A 127 29.74 31.75 -31.31
N GLU A 128 29.31 33.02 -31.39
CA GLU A 128 29.88 34.05 -32.25
C GLU A 128 31.34 34.45 -31.86
N THR A 129 31.72 34.19 -30.61
CA THR A 129 33.04 34.56 -30.12
C THR A 129 34.12 33.50 -30.38
N GLY A 130 33.71 32.25 -30.52
CA GLY A 130 34.63 31.11 -30.60
C GLY A 130 35.43 30.94 -29.30
N SER A 131 36.59 30.25 -29.39
CA SER A 131 37.58 30.12 -28.31
C SER A 131 38.98 30.22 -28.91
N PRO A 132 39.44 31.46 -29.17
CA PRO A 132 40.78 31.71 -29.75
C PRO A 132 41.90 31.22 -28.84
N PRO A 133 43.06 30.78 -29.41
CA PRO A 133 43.39 30.78 -30.84
C PRO A 133 42.90 29.54 -31.61
N THR A 134 42.32 28.55 -30.95
CA THR A 134 42.08 27.21 -31.50
C THR A 134 40.70 27.02 -32.15
N ILE A 135 39.69 27.72 -31.65
CA ILE A 135 38.30 27.58 -32.18
C ILE A 135 37.86 28.94 -32.76
N PRO A 136 37.62 29.04 -34.10
CA PRO A 136 37.16 30.27 -34.73
C PRO A 136 35.74 30.68 -34.29
N PRO A 137 35.35 31.95 -34.49
CA PRO A 137 33.98 32.40 -34.37
C PRO A 137 33.00 31.60 -35.25
N ASN A 138 31.81 31.29 -34.71
CA ASN A 138 30.74 30.56 -35.42
C ASN A 138 31.16 29.16 -35.89
N ALA A 139 32.14 28.53 -35.28
CA ALA A 139 32.61 27.20 -35.65
C ALA A 139 31.67 26.11 -35.20
N THR A 140 31.26 25.25 -36.14
CA THR A 140 30.66 23.96 -35.86
C THR A 140 31.76 23.00 -35.45
N LEU A 141 31.55 22.28 -34.33
CA LEU A 141 32.52 21.37 -33.77
C LEU A 141 32.13 19.93 -33.96
N GLN A 142 33.11 19.05 -34.08
CA GLN A 142 32.90 17.62 -34.09
C GLN A 142 33.64 17.00 -32.89
N PHE A 143 32.91 16.22 -32.11
CA PHE A 143 33.44 15.49 -30.96
C PHE A 143 33.23 14.00 -31.12
N ASP A 144 34.30 13.26 -31.14
CA ASP A 144 34.33 11.82 -31.03
C ASP A 144 34.36 11.47 -29.54
N VAL A 145 33.29 10.92 -28.96
CA VAL A 145 33.10 10.74 -27.52
C VAL A 145 32.83 9.27 -27.18
N GLU A 146 33.54 8.77 -26.17
CA GLU A 146 33.27 7.47 -25.55
C GLU A 146 32.84 7.72 -24.08
N LEU A 147 31.62 7.33 -23.74
CA LEU A 147 31.13 7.39 -22.36
C LEU A 147 31.62 6.15 -21.58
N ILE A 148 32.63 6.34 -20.74
CA ILE A 148 33.23 5.26 -19.97
C ILE A 148 32.31 4.81 -18.84
N SER A 149 31.86 5.76 -18.03
CA SER A 149 31.01 5.48 -16.88
C SER A 149 30.35 6.78 -16.38
N TRP A 150 29.35 6.62 -15.54
CA TRP A 150 28.86 7.72 -14.70
C TRP A 150 28.48 7.23 -13.32
N ARG A 151 28.37 8.16 -12.39
CA ARG A 151 27.89 7.94 -11.02
C ARG A 151 26.69 8.80 -10.77
N SER A 152 25.57 8.16 -10.42
CA SER A 152 24.34 8.88 -10.12
C SER A 152 24.48 9.70 -8.85
N VAL A 153 24.20 11.00 -8.96
CA VAL A 153 24.17 11.96 -7.83
C VAL A 153 22.79 12.57 -7.79
N LYS A 154 21.97 12.16 -6.81
CA LYS A 154 20.58 12.61 -6.70
C LYS A 154 20.35 13.41 -5.42
N ASP A 155 19.64 14.53 -5.55
CA ASP A 155 19.04 15.21 -4.40
C ASP A 155 17.83 14.40 -3.94
N ILE A 156 17.97 13.73 -2.80
CA ILE A 156 16.92 12.83 -2.28
C ILE A 156 15.85 13.55 -1.46
N CYS A 157 16.04 14.85 -1.20
CA CYS A 157 15.08 15.69 -0.47
C CYS A 157 14.37 16.71 -1.36
N GLY A 158 14.91 17.00 -2.57
CA GLY A 158 14.36 17.97 -3.51
C GLY A 158 14.61 19.45 -3.13
N ASP A 159 15.35 19.70 -2.04
CA ASP A 159 15.67 21.05 -1.51
C ASP A 159 17.18 21.32 -1.43
N GLY A 160 17.99 20.46 -2.05
CA GLY A 160 19.46 20.54 -2.00
C GLY A 160 20.07 20.18 -0.65
N GLY A 161 19.29 19.60 0.25
CA GLY A 161 19.74 19.31 1.62
C GLY A 161 20.49 18.01 1.79
N VAL A 162 20.22 17.01 0.93
CA VAL A 162 20.93 15.72 0.97
C VAL A 162 21.19 15.24 -0.45
N TYR A 163 22.45 15.20 -0.85
CA TYR A 163 22.87 14.60 -2.11
C TYR A 163 23.37 13.18 -1.89
N LYS A 164 22.82 12.24 -2.64
CA LYS A 164 23.21 10.82 -2.62
C LYS A 164 23.98 10.47 -3.88
N LYS A 165 25.26 10.09 -3.74
CA LYS A 165 26.13 9.59 -4.80
C LYS A 165 26.26 8.08 -4.66
N ILE A 166 25.82 7.32 -5.68
CA ILE A 166 25.91 5.86 -5.67
C ILE A 166 27.33 5.44 -6.02
N ILE A 167 27.95 4.64 -5.16
CA ILE A 167 29.29 4.07 -5.35
C ILE A 167 29.19 2.61 -5.79
N VAL A 168 28.27 1.84 -5.18
CA VAL A 168 27.98 0.46 -5.52
C VAL A 168 26.46 0.31 -5.61
N GLU A 169 25.97 -0.14 -6.74
CA GLU A 169 24.54 -0.46 -6.93
C GLU A 169 24.13 -1.61 -6.01
N GLY A 170 22.94 -1.50 -5.47
CA GLY A 170 22.36 -2.55 -4.64
C GLY A 170 21.65 -3.64 -5.46
N GLU A 171 21.34 -4.73 -4.77
CA GLU A 171 20.62 -5.86 -5.33
C GLU A 171 19.11 -5.64 -5.26
N LYS A 172 18.38 -6.17 -6.25
CA LYS A 172 16.91 -6.10 -6.35
C LYS A 172 16.41 -4.64 -6.45
N TRP A 173 15.08 -4.47 -6.48
CA TRP A 173 14.41 -3.16 -6.63
C TRP A 173 13.72 -2.69 -5.34
N GLU A 174 13.58 -3.57 -4.35
CA GLU A 174 12.91 -3.29 -3.07
C GLU A 174 13.73 -2.32 -2.22
N LYS A 175 13.01 -1.48 -1.45
CA LYS A 175 13.57 -0.46 -0.56
C LYS A 175 12.89 -0.52 0.80
N PRO A 176 13.59 -0.16 1.89
CA PRO A 176 13.01 -0.13 3.23
C PRO A 176 11.87 0.89 3.36
N LYS A 177 10.88 0.56 4.19
CA LYS A 177 9.75 1.40 4.58
C LYS A 177 9.93 1.92 6.00
N ASP A 178 9.03 2.81 6.44
CA ASP A 178 9.12 3.49 7.74
C ASP A 178 9.20 2.56 8.96
N LEU A 179 8.52 1.43 8.92
CA LEU A 179 8.48 0.49 10.04
C LEU A 179 9.60 -0.55 10.00
N ASP A 180 10.31 -0.66 8.89
CA ASP A 180 11.34 -1.68 8.73
C ASP A 180 12.53 -1.41 9.66
N GLU A 181 13.12 -2.48 10.19
CA GLU A 181 14.37 -2.42 10.92
C GLU A 181 15.53 -2.62 9.95
N VAL A 182 16.33 -1.59 9.78
CA VAL A 182 17.49 -1.58 8.89
C VAL A 182 18.77 -1.84 9.67
N CYS A 183 19.72 -2.53 9.03
CA CYS A 183 21.10 -2.67 9.47
C CYS A 183 22.01 -1.94 8.48
N VAL A 184 22.74 -0.94 8.97
CA VAL A 184 23.62 -0.11 8.15
C VAL A 184 25.04 -0.08 8.69
N LYS A 185 26.00 0.09 7.78
CA LYS A 185 27.36 0.55 8.13
C LYS A 185 27.51 1.98 7.68
N TYR A 186 28.08 2.82 8.52
CA TYR A 186 28.35 4.21 8.13
C TYR A 186 29.61 4.75 8.77
N GLU A 187 30.23 5.73 8.07
CA GLU A 187 31.28 6.57 8.60
C GLU A 187 31.00 8.02 8.20
N ALA A 188 30.79 8.88 9.19
CA ALA A 188 30.47 10.29 9.00
C ALA A 188 31.69 11.15 9.28
N ARG A 189 31.99 12.09 8.38
CA ARG A 189 33.15 13.00 8.43
C ARG A 189 32.73 14.44 8.21
N LEU A 190 33.47 15.35 8.80
CA LEU A 190 33.45 16.78 8.46
C LEU A 190 34.22 17.03 7.14
N GLU A 191 34.10 18.23 6.59
CA GLU A 191 34.81 18.64 5.36
C GLU A 191 36.33 18.57 5.47
N ASP A 192 36.90 18.74 6.69
CA ASP A 192 38.33 18.61 6.99
C ASP A 192 38.78 17.13 7.12
N GLY A 193 37.89 16.16 6.96
CA GLY A 193 38.16 14.74 7.10
C GLY A 193 38.04 14.19 8.52
N THR A 194 37.72 15.00 9.53
CA THR A 194 37.55 14.55 10.92
C THR A 194 36.36 13.59 11.03
N ILE A 195 36.57 12.38 11.54
CA ILE A 195 35.51 11.38 11.75
C ILE A 195 34.72 11.79 13.00
N VAL A 196 33.42 12.00 12.83
CA VAL A 196 32.47 12.39 13.90
C VAL A 196 31.55 11.25 14.35
N GLY A 197 31.39 10.22 13.53
CA GLY A 197 30.60 9.06 13.87
C GLY A 197 30.90 7.88 12.97
N LYS A 198 30.85 6.65 13.53
CA LYS A 198 31.08 5.42 12.77
C LYS A 198 30.35 4.25 13.42
N SER A 199 29.81 3.36 12.59
CA SER A 199 29.29 2.08 13.03
C SER A 199 29.47 1.03 11.95
N ASP A 200 29.88 -0.17 12.36
CA ASP A 200 30.00 -1.34 11.45
C ASP A 200 28.73 -2.20 11.39
N GLY A 201 27.64 -1.78 12.06
CA GLY A 201 26.37 -2.51 12.10
C GLY A 201 25.35 -1.83 13.02
N ALA A 202 24.94 -0.59 12.70
CA ALA A 202 23.86 0.09 13.42
C ALA A 202 22.50 -0.47 12.98
N GLU A 203 21.72 -0.96 13.96
CA GLU A 203 20.34 -1.38 13.73
C GLU A 203 19.37 -0.33 14.27
N PHE A 204 18.38 0.06 13.48
CA PHE A 204 17.34 1.01 13.91
C PHE A 204 16.09 0.89 13.05
N THR A 205 14.95 1.30 13.60
CA THR A 205 13.71 1.47 12.82
C THR A 205 13.83 2.73 11.96
N VAL A 206 13.53 2.64 10.67
CA VAL A 206 13.68 3.75 9.74
C VAL A 206 12.97 5.02 10.21
N LYS A 207 11.75 4.89 10.76
CA LYS A 207 10.96 6.02 11.29
C LYS A 207 11.61 6.71 12.49
N GLU A 208 12.25 5.96 13.37
CA GLU A 208 12.93 6.51 14.56
C GLU A 208 14.24 7.18 14.18
N GLY A 209 14.88 6.70 13.11
CA GLY A 209 16.14 7.20 12.62
C GLY A 209 17.32 6.80 13.49
N HIS A 210 18.51 7.21 13.05
CA HIS A 210 19.78 6.99 13.75
C HIS A 210 20.77 8.06 13.36
N PHE A 211 21.65 8.48 14.25
CA PHE A 211 22.72 9.45 14.08
C PHE A 211 22.22 10.83 13.64
N CYS A 212 21.69 10.99 12.42
CA CYS A 212 21.09 12.22 11.92
C CYS A 212 19.87 11.93 10.99
N PRO A 213 18.99 12.93 10.76
CA PRO A 213 17.81 12.76 9.90
C PRO A 213 18.10 12.28 8.48
N ALA A 214 19.28 12.64 7.93
CA ALA A 214 19.67 12.26 6.58
C ALA A 214 19.77 10.74 6.39
N LEU A 215 20.22 9.97 7.42
CA LEU A 215 20.34 8.52 7.33
C LEU A 215 18.97 7.87 7.06
N ALA A 216 17.96 8.25 7.83
CA ALA A 216 16.60 7.72 7.67
C ALA A 216 16.00 8.03 6.28
N LYS A 217 16.29 9.24 5.75
CA LYS A 217 15.86 9.61 4.39
C LYS A 217 16.62 8.81 3.33
N ALA A 218 17.92 8.64 3.49
CA ALA A 218 18.78 7.95 2.54
C ALA A 218 18.40 6.46 2.42
N VAL A 219 18.24 5.72 3.53
CA VAL A 219 17.94 4.28 3.51
C VAL A 219 16.62 3.97 2.81
N LYS A 220 15.61 4.86 2.88
CA LYS A 220 14.35 4.73 2.12
C LYS A 220 14.54 4.76 0.61
N THR A 221 15.64 5.30 0.12
CA THR A 221 15.96 5.38 -1.31
C THR A 221 16.94 4.30 -1.76
N MET A 222 17.52 3.55 -0.82
CA MET A 222 18.57 2.56 -1.06
C MET A 222 18.03 1.14 -1.24
N LYS A 223 18.76 0.34 -2.01
CA LYS A 223 18.56 -1.09 -2.20
C LYS A 223 19.51 -1.88 -1.28
N ARG A 224 19.25 -3.17 -1.09
CA ARG A 224 20.12 -4.04 -0.29
C ARG A 224 21.53 -4.09 -0.88
N GLY A 225 22.57 -3.94 -0.04
CA GLY A 225 23.96 -3.94 -0.45
C GLY A 225 24.43 -2.66 -1.15
N GLU A 226 23.54 -1.68 -1.35
CA GLU A 226 23.89 -0.39 -1.96
C GLU A 226 24.86 0.38 -1.06
N LYS A 227 25.92 0.94 -1.67
CA LYS A 227 26.88 1.82 -1.01
C LYS A 227 26.82 3.20 -1.63
N VAL A 228 26.71 4.22 -0.78
CA VAL A 228 26.57 5.60 -1.20
C VAL A 228 27.45 6.52 -0.41
N ILE A 229 27.79 7.67 -0.98
CA ILE A 229 28.31 8.82 -0.26
C ILE A 229 27.18 9.85 -0.19
N LEU A 230 26.84 10.27 1.02
CA LEU A 230 25.89 11.35 1.26
C LEU A 230 26.64 12.64 1.52
N THR A 231 26.25 13.73 0.86
CA THR A 231 26.60 15.10 1.27
C THR A 231 25.39 15.69 1.97
N VAL A 232 25.52 15.93 3.27
CA VAL A 232 24.42 16.31 4.16
C VAL A 232 24.60 17.74 4.62
N LYS A 233 23.65 18.60 4.23
CA LYS A 233 23.59 19.98 4.69
C LYS A 233 23.10 20.08 6.14
N PRO A 234 23.38 21.17 6.87
CA PRO A 234 23.07 21.29 8.29
C PRO A 234 21.64 20.98 8.68
N GLN A 235 20.64 21.35 7.85
CA GLN A 235 19.22 21.11 8.14
C GLN A 235 18.82 19.62 8.23
N TYR A 236 19.61 18.72 7.64
CA TYR A 236 19.44 17.27 7.73
C TYR A 236 20.56 16.58 8.53
N GLY A 237 21.50 17.38 9.04
CA GLY A 237 22.55 16.98 9.95
C GLY A 237 22.23 17.39 11.39
N PHE A 238 23.04 18.31 11.94
CA PHE A 238 22.94 18.78 13.33
C PHE A 238 22.58 20.26 13.46
N GLY A 239 22.19 20.91 12.36
CA GLY A 239 21.63 22.27 12.33
C GLY A 239 22.60 23.37 12.77
N GLU A 240 21.99 24.48 13.21
CA GLU A 240 22.71 25.67 13.64
C GLU A 240 23.43 25.53 14.99
N ILE A 241 23.07 24.52 15.77
CA ILE A 241 23.63 24.32 17.13
C ILE A 241 24.85 23.41 17.08
N GLY A 242 24.93 22.50 16.11
CA GLY A 242 25.94 21.45 16.09
C GLY A 242 25.73 20.43 17.23
N ARG A 243 26.80 19.71 17.62
CA ARG A 243 26.75 18.75 18.73
C ARG A 243 28.09 18.63 19.42
N PRO A 244 28.17 18.72 20.76
CA PRO A 244 29.38 18.47 21.50
C PRO A 244 29.81 17.00 21.40
N ALA A 245 31.11 16.74 21.61
CA ALA A 245 31.60 15.37 21.75
C ALA A 245 30.94 14.72 22.99
N SER A 246 30.36 13.54 22.81
CA SER A 246 29.68 12.76 23.86
C SER A 246 29.70 11.28 23.51
N ASP A 247 29.26 10.41 24.40
CA ASP A 247 29.17 8.99 24.14
C ASP A 247 28.43 8.69 22.84
N GLY A 248 29.05 7.92 21.96
CA GLY A 248 28.56 7.59 20.61
C GLY A 248 29.04 8.54 19.49
N PHE A 249 29.77 9.63 19.83
CA PHE A 249 30.38 10.55 18.85
C PHE A 249 31.88 10.63 19.07
N GLN A 250 32.65 10.44 18.01
CA GLN A 250 34.10 10.43 18.09
C GLN A 250 34.70 11.85 18.23
N ALA A 251 33.99 12.86 17.70
CA ALA A 251 34.38 14.27 17.82
C ALA A 251 33.14 15.16 17.88
N ALA A 252 33.34 16.43 18.29
CA ALA A 252 32.30 17.46 18.25
C ALA A 252 31.98 17.84 16.80
N ILE A 253 30.69 18.14 16.56
CA ILE A 253 30.20 18.63 15.26
C ILE A 253 29.93 20.13 15.39
N PRO A 254 30.62 20.97 14.63
CA PRO A 254 30.44 22.43 14.67
C PRO A 254 29.01 22.85 14.23
N PRO A 255 28.55 24.03 14.66
CA PRO A 255 27.35 24.66 14.09
C PRO A 255 27.44 24.79 12.57
N ASN A 256 26.32 24.55 11.90
CA ASN A 256 26.21 24.65 10.43
C ASN A 256 27.21 23.77 9.64
N ALA A 257 27.66 22.66 10.22
CA ALA A 257 28.58 21.76 9.56
C ALA A 257 27.87 20.95 8.44
N THR A 258 28.53 20.91 7.29
CA THR A 258 28.21 19.93 6.23
C THR A 258 28.91 18.62 6.56
N LEU A 259 28.20 17.48 6.41
CA LEU A 259 28.76 16.16 6.64
C LEU A 259 28.89 15.38 5.33
N GLN A 260 29.99 14.62 5.23
CA GLN A 260 30.11 13.53 4.28
C GLN A 260 29.90 12.21 5.02
N ILE A 261 28.98 11.37 4.53
CA ILE A 261 28.66 10.08 5.17
C ILE A 261 28.80 8.98 4.14
N ASP A 262 29.79 8.12 4.34
CA ASP A 262 29.86 6.84 3.65
C ASP A 262 28.82 5.92 4.28
N LEU A 263 27.83 5.43 3.51
CA LEU A 263 26.71 4.64 4.01
C LEU A 263 26.52 3.38 3.17
N GLU A 264 26.42 2.24 3.85
CA GLU A 264 26.06 0.93 3.25
C GLU A 264 24.80 0.41 3.91
N LEU A 265 23.75 0.11 3.11
CA LEU A 265 22.57 -0.60 3.56
C LEU A 265 22.81 -2.10 3.48
N VAL A 266 23.18 -2.73 4.58
CA VAL A 266 23.53 -4.16 4.64
C VAL A 266 22.30 -5.02 4.44
N SER A 267 21.25 -4.78 5.24
CA SER A 267 20.02 -5.56 5.21
C SER A 267 18.89 -4.82 5.94
N TRP A 268 17.68 -5.35 5.83
CA TRP A 268 16.57 -4.95 6.69
C TRP A 268 15.63 -6.12 6.94
N LYS A 269 14.82 -6.00 7.99
CA LYS A 269 13.71 -6.88 8.33
C LYS A 269 12.42 -6.13 8.07
N THR A 270 11.57 -6.68 7.22
CA THR A 270 10.27 -6.07 6.90
C THR A 270 9.32 -6.21 8.08
N VAL A 271 8.73 -5.11 8.49
CA VAL A 271 7.75 -5.03 9.58
C VAL A 271 6.38 -4.64 9.02
N VAL A 272 5.37 -5.47 9.30
CA VAL A 272 4.00 -5.30 8.80
C VAL A 272 3.05 -5.12 9.97
N GLU A 273 2.26 -4.05 9.93
CA GLU A 273 1.06 -3.89 10.77
C GLU A 273 -0.04 -4.80 10.21
N VAL A 274 -0.37 -5.87 10.95
CA VAL A 274 -1.36 -6.88 10.51
C VAL A 274 -2.79 -6.37 10.71
N THR A 275 -2.98 -5.50 11.70
CA THR A 275 -4.27 -4.87 12.02
C THR A 275 -4.16 -3.35 11.94
N ASP A 276 -5.25 -2.68 11.49
CA ASP A 276 -5.30 -1.23 11.32
C ASP A 276 -5.04 -0.44 12.61
N ASP A 277 -5.39 -1.04 13.76
CA ASP A 277 -5.14 -0.47 15.10
C ASP A 277 -3.73 -0.74 15.64
N LYS A 278 -2.86 -1.35 14.82
CA LYS A 278 -1.44 -1.64 15.11
C LYS A 278 -1.19 -2.55 16.32
N LYS A 279 -2.20 -3.32 16.71
CA LYS A 279 -2.12 -4.22 17.87
C LYS A 279 -1.57 -5.60 17.54
N VAL A 280 -1.42 -5.93 16.27
CA VAL A 280 -0.74 -7.12 15.77
C VAL A 280 0.33 -6.69 14.78
N ILE A 281 1.60 -6.93 15.14
CA ILE A 281 2.76 -6.55 14.34
C ILE A 281 3.53 -7.81 13.99
N LYS A 282 3.84 -7.97 12.70
CA LYS A 282 4.63 -9.09 12.16
C LYS A 282 5.95 -8.56 11.63
N LYS A 283 7.08 -9.05 12.16
CA LYS A 283 8.43 -8.85 11.64
C LYS A 283 8.88 -10.09 10.90
N ILE A 284 9.20 -9.96 9.63
CA ILE A 284 9.70 -11.06 8.80
C ILE A 284 11.17 -11.28 9.12
N LEU A 285 11.51 -12.49 9.62
CA LEU A 285 12.87 -12.91 9.92
C LEU A 285 13.52 -13.63 8.73
N LYS A 286 12.71 -14.38 7.98
CA LYS A 286 13.09 -15.05 6.75
C LYS A 286 11.95 -14.95 5.76
N GLU A 287 12.24 -14.49 4.56
CA GLU A 287 11.25 -14.44 3.48
C GLU A 287 10.79 -15.84 3.07
N GLY A 288 9.51 -15.95 2.78
CA GLY A 288 8.92 -17.16 2.23
C GLY A 288 8.98 -17.21 0.71
N GLU A 289 8.59 -18.35 0.17
CA GLU A 289 8.62 -18.65 -1.26
C GLU A 289 7.27 -18.33 -1.93
N GLY A 290 7.33 -17.86 -3.18
CA GLY A 290 6.15 -17.62 -4.01
C GLY A 290 5.33 -16.40 -3.61
N TYR A 291 4.11 -16.32 -4.18
CA TYR A 291 3.17 -15.21 -3.95
C TYR A 291 1.93 -15.62 -3.18
N GLU A 292 1.69 -16.92 -3.07
CA GLU A 292 0.49 -17.45 -2.45
C GLU A 292 0.53 -17.35 -0.92
N ARG A 293 -0.66 -17.15 -0.35
CA ARG A 293 -0.92 -17.08 1.10
C ARG A 293 -2.14 -17.91 1.47
N PRO A 294 -2.25 -18.38 2.71
CA PRO A 294 -3.47 -19.03 3.19
C PRO A 294 -4.70 -18.13 3.02
N ASN A 295 -5.80 -18.71 2.58
CA ASN A 295 -7.12 -18.04 2.57
C ASN A 295 -7.96 -18.51 3.77
N GLU A 296 -9.17 -17.95 3.93
CA GLU A 296 -10.14 -18.40 4.93
C GLU A 296 -10.52 -19.87 4.67
N GLY A 297 -10.45 -20.71 5.69
CA GLY A 297 -10.70 -22.15 5.59
C GLY A 297 -9.51 -22.97 5.11
N ALA A 298 -8.34 -22.34 4.88
CA ALA A 298 -7.12 -23.06 4.56
C ALA A 298 -6.64 -23.93 5.73
N VAL A 299 -6.07 -25.09 5.43
CA VAL A 299 -5.36 -25.92 6.39
C VAL A 299 -3.90 -25.49 6.37
N VAL A 300 -3.39 -25.02 7.51
CA VAL A 300 -2.01 -24.53 7.65
C VAL A 300 -1.22 -25.40 8.60
N LYS A 301 0.06 -25.60 8.29
CA LYS A 301 1.03 -26.33 9.12
C LYS A 301 2.15 -25.38 9.56
N LEU A 302 2.32 -25.25 10.86
CA LEU A 302 3.26 -24.32 11.49
C LEU A 302 4.24 -25.02 12.41
N LYS A 303 5.43 -24.38 12.56
CA LYS A 303 6.24 -24.51 13.78
C LYS A 303 6.12 -23.19 14.53
N LEU A 304 5.89 -23.25 15.84
CA LEU A 304 5.69 -22.02 16.60
C LEU A 304 6.21 -22.12 18.05
N ILE A 305 6.70 -20.99 18.55
CA ILE A 305 7.09 -20.80 19.94
C ILE A 305 6.41 -19.53 20.44
N GLY A 306 5.55 -19.69 21.46
CA GLY A 306 4.87 -18.56 22.11
C GLY A 306 5.60 -18.14 23.37
N LYS A 307 5.86 -16.83 23.54
CA LYS A 307 6.61 -16.25 24.67
C LYS A 307 5.87 -15.05 25.26
N LEU A 308 5.98 -14.87 26.56
CA LEU A 308 5.66 -13.63 27.25
C LEU A 308 6.77 -12.57 27.02
N GLN A 309 6.52 -11.33 27.42
CA GLN A 309 7.50 -10.23 27.28
C GLN A 309 8.79 -10.45 28.09
N ASP A 310 8.70 -11.19 29.21
CA ASP A 310 9.85 -11.56 30.03
C ASP A 310 10.67 -12.74 29.47
N GLY A 311 10.25 -13.27 28.30
CA GLY A 311 10.89 -14.42 27.66
C GLY A 311 10.37 -15.78 28.07
N THR A 312 9.44 -15.87 29.03
CA THR A 312 8.82 -17.13 29.48
C THR A 312 8.10 -17.80 28.32
N VAL A 313 8.50 -19.03 27.97
CA VAL A 313 7.86 -19.84 26.94
C VAL A 313 6.58 -20.46 27.51
N PHE A 314 5.43 -20.18 26.90
CA PHE A 314 4.14 -20.77 27.31
C PHE A 314 3.62 -21.82 26.32
N LEU A 315 4.14 -21.83 25.09
CA LEU A 315 3.74 -22.79 24.05
C LEU A 315 4.91 -23.07 23.12
N LYS A 316 5.13 -24.35 22.76
CA LYS A 316 6.12 -24.78 21.76
C LYS A 316 5.54 -25.94 20.97
N LYS A 317 5.50 -25.85 19.64
CA LYS A 317 4.92 -26.87 18.75
C LYS A 317 5.74 -27.03 17.48
N GLY A 318 5.93 -28.29 17.04
CA GLY A 318 6.55 -28.66 15.77
C GLY A 318 8.07 -28.48 15.75
N HIS A 319 8.74 -28.35 16.89
CA HIS A 319 10.18 -28.11 16.99
C HIS A 319 11.01 -29.32 17.43
N GLU A 320 10.38 -30.42 17.81
CA GLU A 320 11.09 -31.65 18.20
C GLU A 320 11.26 -32.55 16.97
N GLU A 321 12.31 -33.41 16.97
CA GLU A 321 12.68 -34.18 15.76
C GLU A 321 11.59 -35.16 15.29
N GLU A 322 10.73 -35.64 16.20
CA GLU A 322 9.64 -36.57 15.90
C GLU A 322 8.25 -35.89 15.92
N GLU A 323 8.16 -34.57 16.19
CA GLU A 323 6.91 -33.84 16.28
C GLU A 323 6.46 -33.34 14.90
N GLU A 324 5.25 -33.73 14.48
CA GLU A 324 4.65 -33.16 13.27
C GLU A 324 4.35 -31.66 13.47
N PRO A 325 4.46 -30.86 12.41
CA PRO A 325 4.07 -29.45 12.45
C PRO A 325 2.64 -29.28 12.97
N PHE A 326 2.42 -28.28 13.82
CA PHE A 326 1.10 -27.97 14.32
C PHE A 326 0.15 -27.58 13.19
N GLU A 327 -0.94 -28.32 13.07
CA GLU A 327 -1.94 -28.11 12.03
C GLU A 327 -3.20 -27.45 12.59
N PHE A 328 -3.70 -26.43 11.92
CA PHE A 328 -5.02 -25.86 12.21
C PHE A 328 -5.69 -25.35 10.93
N LYS A 329 -7.01 -25.19 10.99
CA LYS A 329 -7.79 -24.61 9.91
C LYS A 329 -8.12 -23.15 10.22
N THR A 330 -7.79 -22.25 9.30
CA THR A 330 -8.09 -20.80 9.44
C THR A 330 -9.60 -20.56 9.51
N ASP A 331 -10.01 -19.51 10.23
CA ASP A 331 -11.39 -19.11 10.48
C ASP A 331 -12.22 -20.14 11.30
N GLU A 332 -11.52 -21.00 12.11
CA GLU A 332 -12.15 -21.96 13.02
C GLU A 332 -11.90 -21.66 14.51
N GLU A 333 -11.28 -20.51 14.86
CA GLU A 333 -10.91 -20.13 16.24
C GLU A 333 -10.09 -21.19 16.98
N GLN A 334 -9.26 -21.95 16.27
CA GLN A 334 -8.40 -22.97 16.86
C GLN A 334 -7.17 -22.38 17.53
N VAL A 335 -6.83 -21.13 17.14
CA VAL A 335 -5.75 -20.31 17.67
C VAL A 335 -6.27 -18.92 18.00
N ILE A 336 -5.46 -18.10 18.69
CA ILE A 336 -5.83 -16.71 18.97
C ILE A 336 -5.93 -15.89 17.68
N GLU A 337 -6.84 -14.92 17.65
CA GLU A 337 -7.18 -14.14 16.47
C GLU A 337 -5.96 -13.44 15.83
N GLY A 338 -5.09 -12.86 16.67
CA GLY A 338 -3.89 -12.17 16.18
C GLY A 338 -2.89 -13.10 15.47
N LEU A 339 -2.72 -14.33 15.97
CA LEU A 339 -1.87 -15.33 15.34
C LEU A 339 -2.46 -15.77 13.99
N GLU A 340 -3.75 -16.04 13.95
CA GLU A 340 -4.45 -16.43 12.72
C GLU A 340 -4.33 -15.37 11.63
N LYS A 341 -4.64 -14.11 11.96
CA LYS A 341 -4.52 -12.97 11.02
C LYS A 341 -3.10 -12.82 10.47
N ALA A 342 -2.09 -12.97 11.35
CA ALA A 342 -0.70 -12.86 10.93
C ALA A 342 -0.30 -14.01 9.99
N VAL A 343 -0.70 -15.25 10.29
CA VAL A 343 -0.42 -16.46 9.48
C VAL A 343 -1.09 -16.38 8.11
N MET A 344 -2.31 -15.86 8.02
CA MET A 344 -2.98 -15.65 6.74
C MET A 344 -2.24 -14.64 5.83
N GLY A 345 -1.40 -13.79 6.40
CA GLY A 345 -0.51 -12.88 5.67
C GLY A 345 0.86 -13.45 5.34
N MET A 346 1.19 -14.69 5.72
CA MET A 346 2.50 -15.32 5.51
C MET A 346 2.55 -16.09 4.19
N LYS A 347 3.78 -16.24 3.66
CA LYS A 347 4.11 -17.11 2.52
C LYS A 347 4.65 -18.45 3.03
N LYS A 348 4.62 -19.47 2.16
CA LYS A 348 5.23 -20.77 2.49
C LYS A 348 6.73 -20.62 2.79
N GLY A 349 7.21 -21.23 3.88
CA GLY A 349 8.60 -21.15 4.33
C GLY A 349 8.99 -19.83 4.98
N GLU A 350 8.06 -18.87 5.12
CA GLU A 350 8.28 -17.62 5.85
C GLU A 350 8.46 -17.90 7.34
N VAL A 351 9.48 -17.25 7.92
CA VAL A 351 9.69 -17.22 9.38
C VAL A 351 9.44 -15.80 9.85
N ALA A 352 8.56 -15.62 10.82
CA ALA A 352 8.20 -14.32 11.34
C ALA A 352 8.15 -14.28 12.86
N PHE A 353 8.50 -13.14 13.42
CA PHE A 353 8.24 -12.79 14.81
C PHE A 353 6.97 -11.92 14.85
N ILE A 354 5.97 -12.37 15.61
CA ILE A 354 4.65 -11.75 15.67
C ILE A 354 4.40 -11.27 17.10
N MET A 355 4.15 -9.99 17.27
CA MET A 355 3.77 -9.37 18.55
C MET A 355 2.26 -9.12 18.54
N ILE A 356 1.57 -9.57 19.58
CA ILE A 356 0.11 -9.55 19.67
C ILE A 356 -0.32 -8.93 21.00
N SER A 357 -1.05 -7.83 20.91
CA SER A 357 -1.66 -7.17 22.09
C SER A 357 -2.78 -8.02 22.69
N PRO A 358 -3.10 -7.82 23.98
CA PRO A 358 -4.06 -8.66 24.71
C PRO A 358 -5.41 -8.83 24.03
N GLU A 359 -5.91 -7.80 23.35
CA GLU A 359 -7.22 -7.79 22.69
C GLU A 359 -7.33 -8.81 21.54
N TYR A 360 -6.21 -9.12 20.90
CA TYR A 360 -6.09 -10.12 19.84
C TYR A 360 -5.46 -11.43 20.32
N ALA A 361 -5.13 -11.50 21.62
CA ALA A 361 -4.52 -12.65 22.27
C ALA A 361 -5.50 -13.29 23.28
N PHE A 362 -5.18 -13.23 24.56
CA PHE A 362 -5.95 -13.90 25.64
C PHE A 362 -6.86 -12.93 26.43
N GLY A 363 -6.80 -11.64 26.15
CA GLY A 363 -7.67 -10.63 26.76
C GLY A 363 -7.36 -10.32 28.21
N SER A 364 -8.43 -9.98 28.96
CA SER A 364 -8.34 -9.56 30.37
C SER A 364 -8.42 -10.71 31.39
N SER A 365 -8.43 -11.95 30.96
CA SER A 365 -8.50 -13.14 31.82
C SER A 365 -7.18 -13.90 31.80
N GLU A 366 -6.88 -14.55 32.94
CA GLU A 366 -5.77 -15.51 33.02
C GLU A 366 -6.02 -16.67 32.07
N SER A 367 -4.99 -17.12 31.35
CA SER A 367 -5.05 -18.28 30.45
C SER A 367 -3.97 -19.29 30.76
N LYS A 368 -4.39 -20.54 31.01
CA LYS A 368 -3.45 -21.66 31.22
C LYS A 368 -3.06 -22.24 29.87
N GLN A 369 -1.79 -22.21 29.56
CA GLN A 369 -1.20 -22.84 28.40
C GLN A 369 -0.37 -24.06 28.81
N GLU A 370 0.17 -24.79 27.83
CA GLU A 370 0.86 -26.07 28.10
C GLU A 370 2.07 -25.92 29.00
N LEU A 371 2.87 -24.86 28.82
CA LEU A 371 4.15 -24.70 29.53
C LEU A 371 4.11 -23.61 30.62
N ALA A 372 3.18 -22.65 30.53
CA ALA A 372 3.07 -21.57 31.51
C ALA A 372 1.66 -20.97 31.54
N VAL A 373 1.41 -20.18 32.58
CA VAL A 373 0.17 -19.40 32.73
C VAL A 373 0.40 -18.00 32.20
N ILE A 374 -0.50 -17.53 31.37
CA ILE A 374 -0.47 -16.18 30.82
C ILE A 374 -1.30 -15.26 31.72
N PRO A 375 -0.69 -14.21 32.31
CA PRO A 375 -1.41 -13.24 33.14
C PRO A 375 -2.45 -12.44 32.30
N PRO A 376 -3.47 -11.87 32.98
CA PRO A 376 -4.43 -10.98 32.33
C PRO A 376 -3.73 -9.77 31.66
N ASN A 377 -4.26 -9.34 30.52
CA ASN A 377 -3.75 -8.19 29.74
C ASN A 377 -2.28 -8.31 29.31
N SER A 378 -1.79 -9.52 29.10
CA SER A 378 -0.42 -9.77 28.63
C SER A 378 -0.31 -9.62 27.12
N THR A 379 0.65 -8.83 26.66
CA THR A 379 1.14 -8.88 25.29
C THR A 379 1.98 -10.15 25.12
N VAL A 380 1.73 -10.89 24.07
CA VAL A 380 2.45 -12.12 23.74
C VAL A 380 3.21 -11.99 22.44
N SER A 381 4.26 -12.77 22.30
CA SER A 381 5.02 -12.87 21.06
C SER A 381 5.07 -14.31 20.59
N TYR A 382 5.04 -14.48 19.27
CA TYR A 382 5.22 -15.78 18.63
C TYR A 382 6.33 -15.71 17.60
N GLU A 383 7.20 -16.70 17.62
CA GLU A 383 8.09 -17.02 16.53
C GLU A 383 7.44 -18.14 15.73
N VAL A 384 7.14 -17.90 14.45
CA VAL A 384 6.32 -18.79 13.62
C VAL A 384 7.01 -19.06 12.30
N GLU A 385 7.09 -20.34 11.91
CA GLU A 385 7.45 -20.79 10.56
C GLU A 385 6.19 -21.38 9.91
N LEU A 386 5.76 -20.81 8.78
CA LEU A 386 4.71 -21.40 7.94
C LEU A 386 5.31 -22.47 7.04
N VAL A 387 5.24 -23.74 7.48
CA VAL A 387 5.84 -24.88 6.77
C VAL A 387 5.11 -25.14 5.44
N SER A 388 3.78 -25.21 5.50
CA SER A 388 2.93 -25.45 4.32
C SER A 388 1.49 -25.06 4.58
N PHE A 389 0.72 -24.93 3.54
CA PHE A 389 -0.73 -24.74 3.62
C PHE A 389 -1.45 -25.32 2.40
N ILE A 390 -2.73 -25.63 2.59
CA ILE A 390 -3.65 -26.04 1.54
C ILE A 390 -4.80 -25.05 1.56
N LYS A 391 -5.00 -24.31 0.47
CA LYS A 391 -6.10 -23.35 0.34
C LYS A 391 -7.45 -24.07 0.25
N GLU A 392 -8.49 -23.46 0.81
CA GLU A 392 -9.86 -23.84 0.47
C GLU A 392 -10.14 -23.38 -0.97
N LYS A 393 -10.78 -24.24 -1.78
CA LYS A 393 -11.12 -23.91 -3.17
C LYS A 393 -11.98 -22.64 -3.22
N GLU A 394 -11.63 -21.72 -4.10
CA GLU A 394 -12.42 -20.53 -4.36
C GLU A 394 -13.51 -20.80 -5.41
N SER A 395 -14.53 -19.96 -5.44
CA SER A 395 -15.70 -20.19 -6.31
C SER A 395 -15.39 -20.29 -7.80
N TRP A 396 -14.32 -19.62 -8.26
CA TRP A 396 -13.88 -19.68 -9.67
C TRP A 396 -13.16 -20.97 -10.05
N ASP A 397 -12.65 -21.72 -9.07
CA ASP A 397 -12.00 -23.03 -9.26
C ASP A 397 -12.99 -24.21 -9.13
N MET A 398 -14.29 -23.92 -8.86
CA MET A 398 -15.33 -24.90 -8.65
C MET A 398 -16.23 -25.02 -9.88
N ASN A 399 -16.66 -26.25 -10.18
CA ASN A 399 -17.79 -26.46 -11.09
C ASN A 399 -19.13 -26.11 -10.41
N THR A 400 -20.25 -26.11 -11.17
CA THR A 400 -21.57 -25.68 -10.68
C THR A 400 -22.08 -26.53 -9.51
N GLN A 401 -21.90 -27.84 -9.58
CA GLN A 401 -22.26 -28.78 -8.52
C GLN A 401 -21.43 -28.52 -7.25
N GLU A 402 -20.09 -28.37 -7.37
CA GLU A 402 -19.20 -28.07 -6.24
C GLU A 402 -19.59 -26.75 -5.57
N LYS A 403 -19.97 -25.71 -6.34
CA LYS A 403 -20.46 -24.42 -5.79
C LYS A 403 -21.71 -24.59 -4.92
N ILE A 404 -22.70 -25.36 -5.40
CA ILE A 404 -23.94 -25.60 -4.67
C ILE A 404 -23.67 -26.40 -3.40
N GLU A 405 -22.84 -27.45 -3.48
CA GLU A 405 -22.46 -28.27 -2.32
C GLU A 405 -21.68 -27.45 -1.28
N ALA A 406 -20.71 -26.63 -1.72
CA ALA A 406 -19.94 -25.73 -0.85
C ALA A 406 -20.85 -24.70 -0.15
N ALA A 407 -21.80 -24.11 -0.88
CA ALA A 407 -22.79 -23.19 -0.32
C ALA A 407 -23.69 -23.89 0.72
N GLY A 408 -24.14 -25.12 0.44
CA GLY A 408 -24.89 -25.95 1.38
C GLY A 408 -24.09 -26.24 2.65
N LYS A 409 -22.81 -26.63 2.52
CA LYS A 409 -21.94 -26.89 3.64
C LYS A 409 -21.72 -25.63 4.52
N LYS A 410 -21.46 -24.47 3.89
CA LYS A 410 -21.32 -23.20 4.63
C LYS A 410 -22.59 -22.78 5.34
N LYS A 411 -23.77 -23.07 4.76
CA LYS A 411 -25.08 -22.87 5.43
C LYS A 411 -25.19 -23.72 6.69
N GLU A 412 -24.83 -25.01 6.65
CA GLU A 412 -24.86 -25.89 7.81
C GLU A 412 -23.85 -25.48 8.89
N GLU A 413 -22.63 -25.13 8.51
CA GLU A 413 -21.63 -24.55 9.42
C GLU A 413 -22.18 -23.30 10.11
N GLY A 414 -22.81 -22.39 9.35
CA GLY A 414 -23.49 -21.21 9.88
C GLY A 414 -24.61 -21.53 10.86
N ASN A 415 -25.44 -22.56 10.56
CA ASN A 415 -26.49 -23.01 11.44
C ASN A 415 -25.94 -23.55 12.80
N ALA A 416 -24.83 -24.29 12.77
CA ALA A 416 -24.17 -24.80 13.96
C ALA A 416 -23.63 -23.65 14.83
N LEU A 417 -22.95 -22.70 14.22
CA LEU A 417 -22.42 -21.50 14.89
C LEU A 417 -23.54 -20.61 15.46
N PHE A 418 -24.65 -20.45 14.74
CA PHE A 418 -25.81 -19.71 15.24
C PHE A 418 -26.40 -20.35 16.49
N LYS A 419 -26.55 -21.69 16.50
CA LYS A 419 -27.01 -22.44 17.67
C LYS A 419 -26.05 -22.31 18.85
N ALA A 420 -24.73 -22.22 18.59
CA ALA A 420 -23.69 -21.99 19.59
C ALA A 420 -23.61 -20.52 20.08
N GLY A 421 -24.45 -19.61 19.56
CA GLY A 421 -24.44 -18.20 19.93
C GLY A 421 -23.33 -17.36 19.27
N LYS A 422 -22.52 -17.95 18.38
CA LYS A 422 -21.40 -17.30 17.67
C LYS A 422 -21.92 -16.56 16.42
N TYR A 423 -22.74 -15.52 16.62
CA TYR A 423 -23.49 -14.87 15.55
C TYR A 423 -22.63 -14.19 14.50
N ALA A 424 -21.53 -13.58 14.89
CA ALA A 424 -20.61 -12.92 13.95
C ALA A 424 -19.97 -13.93 12.98
N ARG A 425 -19.52 -15.08 13.49
CA ARG A 425 -18.98 -16.16 12.65
C ARG A 425 -20.06 -16.81 11.79
N ALA A 426 -21.23 -17.05 12.36
CA ALA A 426 -22.37 -17.58 11.61
C ALA A 426 -22.71 -16.67 10.40
N SER A 427 -22.71 -15.36 10.60
CA SER A 427 -22.90 -14.36 9.54
C SER A 427 -21.88 -14.53 8.41
N LYS A 428 -20.59 -14.63 8.72
CA LYS A 428 -19.52 -14.84 7.73
C LYS A 428 -19.71 -16.14 6.94
N ARG A 429 -20.11 -17.24 7.61
CA ARG A 429 -20.37 -18.52 6.92
C ARG A 429 -21.53 -18.41 5.93
N TYR A 430 -22.62 -17.75 6.31
CA TYR A 430 -23.74 -17.52 5.40
C TYR A 430 -23.35 -16.60 4.22
N GLU A 431 -22.58 -15.53 4.47
CA GLU A 431 -22.06 -14.64 3.42
C GLU A 431 -21.18 -15.40 2.42
N ARG A 432 -20.29 -16.27 2.93
CA ARG A 432 -19.44 -17.09 2.06
C ARG A 432 -20.26 -18.11 1.26
N GLY A 433 -21.28 -18.72 1.88
CA GLY A 433 -22.21 -19.60 1.17
C GLY A 433 -22.90 -18.91 -0.01
N VAL A 434 -23.35 -17.66 0.17
CA VAL A 434 -23.94 -16.86 -0.91
C VAL A 434 -22.93 -16.56 -2.01
N LYS A 435 -21.67 -16.19 -1.66
CA LYS A 435 -20.62 -15.89 -2.64
C LYS A 435 -20.33 -17.04 -3.60
N TYR A 436 -20.37 -18.31 -3.15
CA TYR A 436 -20.13 -19.45 -4.02
C TYR A 436 -21.15 -19.58 -5.16
N ILE A 437 -22.37 -19.13 -4.93
CA ILE A 437 -23.51 -19.25 -5.86
C ILE A 437 -24.02 -17.89 -6.34
N GLU A 438 -23.27 -16.79 -6.13
CA GLU A 438 -23.69 -15.43 -6.50
C GLU A 438 -23.91 -15.31 -8.01
N TYR A 439 -22.97 -15.81 -8.80
CA TYR A 439 -23.03 -15.82 -10.26
C TYR A 439 -23.49 -17.19 -10.75
N ASP A 440 -24.72 -17.25 -11.27
CA ASP A 440 -25.42 -18.48 -11.68
C ASP A 440 -25.71 -18.57 -13.19
N SER A 441 -25.02 -17.74 -14.01
CA SER A 441 -25.21 -17.73 -15.45
C SER A 441 -24.89 -19.07 -16.14
N SER A 442 -23.99 -19.86 -15.56
CA SER A 442 -23.60 -21.19 -16.06
C SER A 442 -24.45 -22.34 -15.49
N PHE A 443 -25.40 -22.05 -14.58
CA PHE A 443 -26.22 -23.06 -13.91
C PHE A 443 -27.40 -23.47 -14.81
N ASP A 444 -27.74 -24.75 -14.78
CA ASP A 444 -28.98 -25.22 -15.38
C ASP A 444 -30.22 -24.81 -14.55
N GLU A 445 -31.44 -25.10 -15.03
CA GLU A 445 -32.69 -24.65 -14.36
C GLU A 445 -32.88 -25.30 -12.97
N GLU A 446 -32.48 -26.55 -12.79
CA GLU A 446 -32.56 -27.24 -11.50
C GLU A 446 -31.48 -26.70 -10.52
N GLU A 447 -30.28 -26.45 -11.03
CA GLU A 447 -29.19 -25.83 -10.27
C GLU A 447 -29.54 -24.41 -9.85
N LYS A 448 -30.10 -23.58 -10.74
CA LYS A 448 -30.61 -22.24 -10.42
C LYS A 448 -31.66 -22.27 -9.32
N LYS A 449 -32.58 -23.23 -9.37
CA LYS A 449 -33.61 -23.39 -8.33
C LYS A 449 -33.03 -23.76 -6.98
N LYS A 450 -32.03 -24.68 -6.94
CA LYS A 450 -31.28 -25.04 -5.73
C LYS A 450 -30.48 -23.87 -5.20
N ALA A 451 -29.74 -23.15 -6.07
CA ALA A 451 -28.95 -21.99 -5.72
C ALA A 451 -29.84 -20.86 -5.15
N LYS A 452 -31.00 -20.59 -5.78
CA LYS A 452 -31.97 -19.60 -5.28
C LYS A 452 -32.46 -19.96 -3.88
N ALA A 453 -32.80 -21.21 -3.63
CA ALA A 453 -33.26 -21.68 -2.31
C ALA A 453 -32.17 -21.52 -1.25
N LEU A 454 -30.90 -21.80 -1.59
CA LEU A 454 -29.75 -21.60 -0.70
C LEU A 454 -29.46 -20.12 -0.46
N LYS A 455 -29.53 -19.26 -1.50
CA LYS A 455 -29.38 -17.78 -1.36
C LYS A 455 -30.42 -17.22 -0.39
N ILE A 456 -31.70 -17.64 -0.53
CA ILE A 456 -32.79 -17.23 0.36
C ILE A 456 -32.49 -17.68 1.80
N ALA A 457 -32.14 -18.96 2.00
CA ALA A 457 -31.88 -19.50 3.33
C ALA A 457 -30.70 -18.84 4.02
N CYS A 458 -29.57 -18.63 3.30
CA CYS A 458 -28.39 -17.99 3.83
C CYS A 458 -28.66 -16.53 4.18
N ASN A 459 -29.22 -15.73 3.27
CA ASN A 459 -29.52 -14.33 3.54
C ASN A 459 -30.54 -14.18 4.69
N LEU A 460 -31.53 -15.03 4.75
CA LEU A 460 -32.52 -15.04 5.83
C LEU A 460 -31.84 -15.32 7.18
N ASN A 461 -31.00 -16.35 7.28
CA ASN A 461 -30.30 -16.69 8.53
C ASN A 461 -29.25 -15.65 8.89
N ASN A 462 -28.57 -15.06 7.90
CA ASN A 462 -27.64 -13.95 8.13
C ASN A 462 -28.38 -12.72 8.68
N ALA A 463 -29.55 -12.37 8.15
CA ALA A 463 -30.39 -11.30 8.73
C ALA A 463 -30.70 -11.54 10.21
N ALA A 464 -30.94 -12.80 10.62
CA ALA A 464 -31.12 -13.14 12.03
C ALA A 464 -29.84 -12.93 12.86
N CYS A 465 -28.65 -13.26 12.29
CA CYS A 465 -27.37 -12.96 12.92
C CYS A 465 -27.18 -11.46 13.13
N LYS A 466 -27.42 -10.66 12.08
CA LYS A 466 -27.29 -9.20 12.13
C LYS A 466 -28.24 -8.56 13.16
N LEU A 467 -29.46 -9.06 13.29
CA LEU A 467 -30.38 -8.62 14.37
C LEU A 467 -29.82 -8.93 15.76
N LYS A 468 -29.23 -10.10 15.98
CA LYS A 468 -28.57 -10.45 17.26
C LYS A 468 -27.35 -9.59 17.55
N LEU A 469 -26.63 -9.18 16.51
CA LEU A 469 -25.47 -8.27 16.58
C LEU A 469 -25.86 -6.81 16.65
N LYS A 470 -27.16 -6.48 16.59
CA LYS A 470 -27.72 -5.10 16.54
C LYS A 470 -27.31 -4.31 15.28
N ASP A 471 -26.90 -5.00 14.22
CA ASP A 471 -26.66 -4.40 12.92
C ASP A 471 -27.96 -4.37 12.10
N TYR A 472 -28.84 -3.48 12.51
CA TYR A 472 -30.22 -3.41 11.97
C TYR A 472 -30.27 -3.00 10.50
N LYS A 473 -29.34 -2.14 10.06
CA LYS A 473 -29.27 -1.68 8.68
C LYS A 473 -28.96 -2.85 7.71
N GLU A 474 -27.95 -3.65 8.06
CA GLU A 474 -27.62 -4.80 7.23
C GLU A 474 -28.65 -5.91 7.33
N ALA A 475 -29.31 -6.09 8.50
CA ALA A 475 -30.44 -7.01 8.65
C ALA A 475 -31.61 -6.64 7.72
N ALA A 476 -31.96 -5.36 7.62
CA ALA A 476 -33.00 -4.87 6.72
C ALA A 476 -32.63 -5.12 5.24
N LYS A 477 -31.39 -4.83 4.85
CA LYS A 477 -30.87 -5.03 3.50
C LYS A 477 -30.89 -6.51 3.09
N LEU A 478 -30.41 -7.41 3.96
CA LEU A 478 -30.45 -8.85 3.71
C LEU A 478 -31.87 -9.37 3.57
N SER A 479 -32.80 -8.91 4.42
CA SER A 479 -34.22 -9.26 4.34
C SER A 479 -34.83 -8.74 3.04
N THR A 480 -34.46 -7.56 2.55
CA THR A 480 -34.91 -7.02 1.26
C THR A 480 -34.43 -7.89 0.11
N LYS A 481 -33.14 -8.32 0.11
CA LYS A 481 -32.63 -9.27 -0.90
C LYS A 481 -33.44 -10.58 -0.94
N VAL A 482 -33.90 -11.07 0.22
CA VAL A 482 -34.77 -12.26 0.27
C VAL A 482 -36.14 -11.95 -0.36
N LEU A 483 -36.72 -10.80 -0.08
CA LEU A 483 -38.04 -10.41 -0.62
C LEU A 483 -38.01 -10.11 -2.11
N GLU A 484 -36.88 -9.71 -2.67
CA GLU A 484 -36.69 -9.60 -4.13
C GLU A 484 -36.73 -10.97 -4.82
N MET A 485 -36.22 -12.02 -4.15
CA MET A 485 -36.23 -13.38 -4.68
C MET A 485 -37.53 -14.14 -4.37
N ASP A 486 -38.14 -13.87 -3.22
CA ASP A 486 -39.36 -14.49 -2.69
C ASP A 486 -40.22 -13.43 -1.98
N GLY A 487 -41.04 -12.73 -2.75
CA GLY A 487 -41.90 -11.64 -2.29
C GLY A 487 -42.92 -12.00 -1.23
N GLY A 488 -43.18 -13.30 -1.03
CA GLY A 488 -44.12 -13.84 -0.03
C GLY A 488 -43.46 -14.31 1.27
N ASN A 489 -42.17 -14.09 1.47
CA ASN A 489 -41.44 -14.63 2.61
C ASN A 489 -41.77 -13.91 3.93
N VAL A 490 -42.70 -14.48 4.70
CA VAL A 490 -43.17 -13.93 5.99
C VAL A 490 -42.03 -13.74 7.00
N LYS A 491 -41.05 -14.67 7.04
CA LYS A 491 -39.88 -14.54 7.95
C LYS A 491 -39.00 -13.37 7.58
N ALA A 492 -38.81 -13.07 6.29
CA ALA A 492 -38.04 -11.93 5.82
C ALA A 492 -38.74 -10.60 6.16
N MET A 493 -40.08 -10.52 5.93
CA MET A 493 -40.89 -9.36 6.33
C MET A 493 -40.78 -9.11 7.84
N TYR A 494 -40.95 -10.14 8.65
CA TYR A 494 -40.80 -10.06 10.10
C TYR A 494 -39.43 -9.53 10.54
N ARG A 495 -38.33 -10.06 9.98
CA ARG A 495 -36.97 -9.63 10.33
C ARG A 495 -36.68 -8.20 9.87
N ARG A 496 -37.20 -7.80 8.71
CA ARG A 496 -37.06 -6.44 8.19
C ARG A 496 -37.85 -5.44 9.02
N ALA A 497 -39.08 -5.78 9.39
CA ALA A 497 -39.90 -4.99 10.28
C ALA A 497 -39.25 -4.80 11.65
N HIS A 498 -38.66 -5.87 12.21
CA HIS A 498 -37.91 -5.77 13.48
C HIS A 498 -36.71 -4.83 13.34
N ALA A 499 -35.97 -4.91 12.25
CA ALA A 499 -34.86 -4.01 11.97
C ALA A 499 -35.33 -2.55 11.86
N TYR A 500 -36.40 -2.28 11.11
CA TYR A 500 -37.00 -0.95 10.97
C TYR A 500 -37.52 -0.38 12.30
N MET A 501 -38.08 -1.22 13.17
CA MET A 501 -38.48 -0.76 14.51
C MET A 501 -37.30 -0.29 15.35
N GLU A 502 -36.13 -0.90 15.21
CA GLU A 502 -34.92 -0.51 15.95
C GLU A 502 -34.19 0.69 15.32
N THR A 503 -34.42 0.97 14.02
CA THR A 503 -33.92 2.18 13.34
C THR A 503 -34.92 3.35 13.39
N ALA A 504 -36.08 3.17 14.04
CA ALA A 504 -37.17 4.14 14.15
C ALA A 504 -37.93 4.43 12.83
N ASP A 505 -37.78 3.55 11.82
CA ASP A 505 -38.53 3.60 10.56
C ASP A 505 -39.91 2.93 10.73
N LEU A 506 -40.74 3.45 11.65
CA LEU A 506 -41.95 2.78 12.16
C LEU A 506 -43.01 2.54 11.07
N ASP A 507 -43.14 3.43 10.09
CA ASP A 507 -44.07 3.30 8.99
C ASP A 507 -43.72 2.13 8.06
N LEU A 508 -42.42 1.95 7.78
CA LEU A 508 -41.92 0.82 6.99
C LEU A 508 -42.11 -0.51 7.75
N ALA A 509 -41.88 -0.47 9.06
CA ALA A 509 -42.15 -1.63 9.91
C ALA A 509 -43.63 -2.05 9.89
N GLU A 510 -44.56 -1.08 9.95
CA GLU A 510 -46.00 -1.34 9.91
C GLU A 510 -46.42 -1.93 8.57
N LEU A 511 -45.85 -1.43 7.45
CA LEU A 511 -46.13 -1.95 6.11
C LEU A 511 -45.76 -3.44 5.99
N ASP A 512 -44.56 -3.82 6.44
CA ASP A 512 -44.08 -5.19 6.40
C ASP A 512 -44.88 -6.12 7.32
N ILE A 513 -45.25 -5.67 8.52
CA ILE A 513 -46.06 -6.45 9.44
C ILE A 513 -47.46 -6.68 8.89
N LYS A 514 -48.11 -5.68 8.28
CA LYS A 514 -49.42 -5.82 7.66
C LYS A 514 -49.38 -6.83 6.50
N LYS A 515 -48.40 -6.70 5.61
CA LYS A 515 -48.20 -7.67 4.52
C LYS A 515 -47.97 -9.10 5.03
N ALA A 516 -47.15 -9.25 6.07
CA ALA A 516 -46.89 -10.55 6.68
C ALA A 516 -48.18 -11.19 7.25
N LEU A 517 -49.05 -10.38 7.87
CA LEU A 517 -50.36 -10.86 8.41
C LEU A 517 -51.42 -11.10 7.33
N GLU A 518 -51.31 -10.44 6.16
CA GLU A 518 -52.15 -10.76 5.00
C GLU A 518 -51.84 -12.15 4.44
N ILE A 519 -50.55 -12.54 4.43
CA ILE A 519 -50.08 -13.84 3.92
C ILE A 519 -50.32 -14.96 4.96
N ASP A 520 -50.01 -14.69 6.23
CA ASP A 520 -50.14 -15.64 7.33
C ASP A 520 -50.85 -14.96 8.52
N PRO A 521 -52.23 -14.94 8.50
CA PRO A 521 -53.02 -14.26 9.53
C PRO A 521 -52.85 -14.85 10.93
N ASP A 522 -52.40 -16.08 11.06
CA ASP A 522 -52.27 -16.77 12.34
C ASP A 522 -50.84 -16.77 12.91
N ASN A 523 -49.91 -16.10 12.28
CA ASN A 523 -48.52 -16.01 12.73
C ASN A 523 -48.37 -15.32 14.09
N LYS A 524 -48.09 -16.11 15.10
CA LYS A 524 -47.96 -15.64 16.49
C LYS A 524 -46.82 -14.65 16.68
N GLU A 525 -45.69 -14.88 16.03
CA GLU A 525 -44.50 -14.02 16.16
C GLU A 525 -44.76 -12.65 15.56
N VAL A 526 -45.36 -12.57 14.38
CA VAL A 526 -45.74 -11.31 13.72
C VAL A 526 -46.78 -10.54 14.52
N LYS A 527 -47.78 -11.23 15.11
CA LYS A 527 -48.77 -10.63 16.00
C LYS A 527 -48.14 -10.00 17.26
N ILE A 528 -47.14 -10.65 17.84
CA ILE A 528 -46.40 -10.13 18.99
C ILE A 528 -45.63 -8.88 18.57
N GLU A 529 -44.97 -8.93 17.42
CA GLU A 529 -44.18 -7.81 16.91
C GLU A 529 -45.08 -6.60 16.58
N TYR A 530 -46.29 -6.83 16.05
CA TYR A 530 -47.28 -5.79 15.82
C TYR A 530 -47.70 -5.08 17.12
N LYS A 531 -47.83 -5.81 18.23
CA LYS A 531 -48.12 -5.20 19.54
C LYS A 531 -46.96 -4.29 19.99
N LYS A 532 -45.74 -4.78 19.88
CA LYS A 532 -44.53 -3.98 20.20
C LYS A 532 -44.40 -2.72 19.34
N LEU A 533 -44.69 -2.83 18.05
CA LEU A 533 -44.72 -1.67 17.15
C LEU A 533 -45.73 -0.62 17.64
N LYS A 534 -46.95 -1.04 17.94
CA LYS A 534 -48.00 -0.11 18.45
C LYS A 534 -47.57 0.60 19.74
N GLU A 535 -46.88 -0.08 20.62
CA GLU A 535 -46.32 0.50 21.85
C GLU A 535 -45.20 1.53 21.52
N LYS A 536 -44.25 1.16 20.62
CA LYS A 536 -43.21 2.09 20.17
C LYS A 536 -43.77 3.32 19.47
N VAL A 537 -44.76 3.18 18.61
CA VAL A 537 -45.46 4.32 17.97
C VAL A 537 -46.09 5.26 19.00
N LYS A 538 -46.76 4.71 20.02
CA LYS A 538 -47.32 5.53 21.10
C LYS A 538 -46.23 6.28 21.88
N GLU A 539 -45.13 5.63 22.18
CA GLU A 539 -43.99 6.25 22.87
C GLU A 539 -43.33 7.34 22.01
N TYR A 540 -43.15 7.07 20.71
CA TYR A 540 -42.59 8.03 19.76
C TYR A 540 -43.47 9.28 19.67
N ASN A 541 -44.77 9.12 19.44
CA ASN A 541 -45.74 10.21 19.38
C ASN A 541 -45.81 11.03 20.70
N LYS A 542 -45.65 10.35 21.85
CA LYS A 542 -45.60 11.05 23.16
C LYS A 542 -44.32 11.87 23.34
N LYS A 543 -43.17 11.35 22.84
CA LYS A 543 -41.89 12.09 22.86
C LYS A 543 -41.94 13.28 21.93
N ASP A 544 -42.49 13.13 20.73
CA ASP A 544 -42.64 14.19 19.75
C ASP A 544 -43.57 15.28 20.27
N ALA A 545 -44.74 14.91 20.80
CA ALA A 545 -45.67 15.86 21.41
C ALA A 545 -45.02 16.66 22.54
N LYS A 546 -44.20 16.00 23.38
CA LYS A 546 -43.46 16.68 24.47
C LYS A 546 -42.37 17.58 23.92
N PHE A 547 -41.66 17.16 22.86
CA PHE A 547 -40.63 17.97 22.20
C PHE A 547 -41.23 19.24 21.58
N TYR A 548 -42.32 19.11 20.82
CA TYR A 548 -43.01 20.25 20.21
C TYR A 548 -43.63 21.17 21.28
N SER A 549 -44.20 20.62 22.36
CA SER A 549 -44.69 21.41 23.50
C SER A 549 -43.58 22.24 24.16
N ASN A 550 -42.39 21.62 24.40
CA ASN A 550 -41.25 22.32 24.98
C ASN A 550 -40.67 23.38 24.02
N MET A 551 -40.69 23.11 22.71
CA MET A 551 -40.22 24.05 21.68
C MET A 551 -41.18 25.27 21.60
N LEU A 552 -42.50 25.03 21.62
CA LEU A 552 -43.50 26.08 21.62
C LEU A 552 -43.44 26.94 22.90
N SER A 553 -43.25 26.32 24.08
CA SER A 553 -43.11 27.06 25.34
C SER A 553 -41.87 27.97 25.36
N LYS A 554 -40.73 27.51 24.76
CA LYS A 554 -39.53 28.35 24.61
C LYS A 554 -39.73 29.51 23.61
N LEU A 555 -40.50 29.29 22.53
CA LEU A 555 -40.84 30.33 21.57
C LEU A 555 -41.83 31.36 22.12
N LEU A 556 -42.69 30.95 23.09
CA LEU A 556 -43.71 31.80 23.73
C LEU A 556 -43.20 32.47 25.03
N GLU A 557 -41.98 32.15 25.49
CA GLU A 557 -41.37 32.94 26.60
C GLU A 557 -41.07 34.36 26.09
N PRO A 558 -41.72 35.41 26.65
CA PRO A 558 -41.43 36.79 26.27
C PRO A 558 -39.98 37.10 26.64
N HIS A 559 -39.22 37.66 25.68
CA HIS A 559 -37.86 38.13 25.87
C HIS A 559 -37.80 39.08 27.09
N LYS A 560 -37.41 38.56 28.24
CA LYS A 560 -37.12 39.36 29.45
C LYS A 560 -35.94 40.36 29.28
N GLY A 561 -35.35 40.41 28.08
CA GLY A 561 -34.31 41.38 27.70
C GLY A 561 -34.86 42.76 27.29
N ALA A 562 -36.07 42.82 26.68
CA ALA A 562 -36.60 44.07 26.14
C ALA A 562 -37.18 45.01 27.23
N GLN A 563 -37.50 44.54 28.43
CA GLN A 563 -37.96 45.38 29.53
C GLN A 563 -36.84 46.04 30.33
N LYS A 564 -35.62 45.60 30.28
CA LYS A 564 -34.46 46.24 30.91
C LYS A 564 -33.89 47.40 30.09
N GLU A 565 -33.97 47.34 28.76
CA GLU A 565 -33.53 48.45 27.90
C GLU A 565 -34.56 49.62 27.87
N ALA A 566 -35.86 49.33 27.98
CA ALA A 566 -36.90 50.39 28.06
C ALA A 566 -36.88 51.14 29.39
N GLN A 567 -36.40 50.58 30.50
CA GLN A 567 -36.24 51.28 31.80
C GLN A 567 -34.91 52.05 31.90
N ALA A 568 -33.88 51.66 31.11
CA ALA A 568 -32.61 52.41 31.07
C ALA A 568 -32.70 53.68 30.22
N MET A 569 -33.58 53.70 29.21
CA MET A 569 -33.81 54.93 28.38
C MET A 569 -34.75 55.98 28.97
N SER A 570 -35.46 55.73 30.10
CA SER A 570 -36.35 56.68 30.73
C SER A 570 -35.71 57.47 31.86
N ILE A 571 -34.44 57.27 32.17
CA ILE A 571 -33.75 57.99 33.30
C ILE A 571 -32.84 59.11 32.78
N ASP A 572 -32.56 59.20 31.46
CA ASP A 572 -31.65 60.23 30.93
C ASP A 572 -32.34 61.44 30.28
N THR A 573 -33.64 61.66 30.56
CA THR A 573 -34.38 62.88 30.11
C THR A 573 -34.94 63.72 31.24
N LYS A 574 -34.33 63.73 32.43
CA LYS A 574 -34.56 64.69 33.46
C LYS A 574 -33.29 65.00 34.27
N ALA A 575 -32.45 65.83 33.72
CA ALA A 575 -31.51 66.70 34.40
C ALA A 575 -31.08 67.81 33.42
#